data_75339ebdc0e76f4d2c051cfbe6c984bf
#
_entry.id   75339ebdc0e76f4d2c051cfbe6c984bf
#
_cell.length_a   1.000
_cell.length_b   1.000
_cell.length_c   1.000
_cell.angle_alpha   90.00
_cell.angle_beta   90.00
_cell.angle_gamma   90.00
#
_symmetry.space_group_name_H-M   'P 1'
#
loop_
_entity.id
_entity.type
_entity.pdbx_description
1 polymer ?
#
loop_
_entity_poly.entity_id
_entity_poly.type
_entity_poly.pdbx_seq_one_letter_code
_entity_poly.pdbx_strand_id
1 'polypeptide(L)'
;MSTPAYPFSAIVGHDRLRLALVLCAVRPEIGGVLIRGEKGTAKSTAVRALAAVLADVDPDSRLVELPIGATEDRVVGSLDLQKVLRDGEHAFAPGLLARAHGGVLYVDEVNLLHDHLVDIMLDAAAMGRVHIERDGVSHSHDARFVLIGTMNPEEGELRPQLLDRFGLTVDVHASREVSVRSEVIRQRLAYEADPVRFAAHHAEQDRDLAVRIAAARARVSEVTLGDAELNRIAALCAAFDVDGMRADLVLARTALAHAAWRGANTVAEEDIRVAAELALPHRRRRHGR
;
A
#
# COMPACT_ATOMS: atom_id res chain seq x y z
N MET A 1 -17.14 -10.78 -21.03
CA MET A 1 -16.55 -11.16 -19.73
C MET A 1 -15.18 -10.52 -19.66
N SER A 2 -14.86 -9.81 -18.57
CA SER A 2 -13.53 -9.21 -18.39
C SER A 2 -12.50 -10.31 -18.14
N THR A 3 -11.30 -10.12 -18.68
CA THR A 3 -10.17 -11.02 -18.43
C THR A 3 -9.84 -11.02 -16.92
N PRO A 4 -9.73 -12.19 -16.27
CA PRO A 4 -9.39 -12.25 -14.85
C PRO A 4 -7.99 -11.68 -14.59
N ALA A 5 -7.80 -11.06 -13.43
CA ALA A 5 -6.48 -10.58 -13.02
C ALA A 5 -5.48 -11.74 -12.92
N TYR A 6 -4.19 -11.42 -13.15
CA TYR A 6 -3.12 -12.37 -12.91
C TYR A 6 -3.12 -12.78 -11.43
N PRO A 7 -3.11 -14.08 -11.08
CA PRO A 7 -3.18 -14.52 -9.69
C PRO A 7 -1.98 -14.05 -8.86
N PHE A 8 -2.22 -13.59 -7.65
CA PHE A 8 -1.16 -13.20 -6.73
C PHE A 8 -0.22 -14.35 -6.39
N SER A 9 -0.77 -15.54 -6.18
CA SER A 9 -0.02 -16.77 -5.90
C SER A 9 0.85 -17.23 -7.06
N ALA A 10 0.58 -16.79 -8.29
CA ALA A 10 1.38 -17.11 -9.47
C ALA A 10 2.56 -16.18 -9.70
N ILE A 11 2.71 -15.11 -8.92
CA ILE A 11 3.84 -14.18 -9.03
C ILE A 11 5.11 -14.91 -8.61
N VAL A 12 6.06 -15.01 -9.54
CA VAL A 12 7.36 -15.66 -9.32
C VAL A 12 8.38 -14.64 -8.85
N GLY A 13 9.08 -14.97 -7.76
CA GLY A 13 10.04 -14.05 -7.16
C GLY A 13 9.35 -12.87 -6.47
N HIS A 14 10.08 -11.75 -6.34
CA HIS A 14 9.56 -10.53 -5.70
C HIS A 14 8.98 -10.75 -4.30
N ASP A 15 9.61 -11.61 -3.50
CA ASP A 15 9.10 -11.99 -2.17
C ASP A 15 8.93 -10.79 -1.24
N ARG A 16 9.86 -9.85 -1.31
CA ARG A 16 9.81 -8.61 -0.52
C ARG A 16 8.63 -7.71 -0.95
N LEU A 17 8.38 -7.60 -2.25
CA LEU A 17 7.23 -6.87 -2.77
C LEU A 17 5.92 -7.51 -2.30
N ARG A 18 5.77 -8.81 -2.49
CA ARG A 18 4.58 -9.55 -2.06
C ARG A 18 4.32 -9.38 -0.56
N LEU A 19 5.36 -9.48 0.25
CA LEU A 19 5.25 -9.29 1.70
C LEU A 19 4.85 -7.87 2.07
N ALA A 20 5.47 -6.85 1.47
CA ALA A 20 5.12 -5.45 1.72
C ALA A 20 3.65 -5.15 1.39
N LEU A 21 3.16 -5.64 0.26
CA LEU A 21 1.77 -5.51 -0.15
C LEU A 21 0.81 -6.19 0.83
N VAL A 22 1.12 -7.40 1.26
CA VAL A 22 0.32 -8.14 2.25
C VAL A 22 0.30 -7.44 3.60
N LEU A 23 1.43 -6.95 4.09
CA LEU A 23 1.49 -6.25 5.38
C LEU A 23 0.68 -4.95 5.36
N CYS A 24 0.73 -4.18 4.28
CA CYS A 24 -0.14 -3.01 4.11
C CYS A 24 -1.62 -3.39 3.96
N ALA A 25 -1.93 -4.55 3.37
CA ALA A 25 -3.29 -5.07 3.32
C ALA A 25 -3.80 -5.49 4.71
N VAL A 26 -2.94 -6.05 5.55
CA VAL A 26 -3.26 -6.38 6.95
C VAL A 26 -3.48 -5.11 7.78
N ARG A 27 -2.63 -4.11 7.62
CA ARG A 27 -2.70 -2.85 8.36
C ARG A 27 -2.45 -1.65 7.44
N PRO A 28 -3.51 -1.10 6.82
CA PRO A 28 -3.39 0.04 5.90
C PRO A 28 -2.73 1.28 6.53
N GLU A 29 -2.83 1.47 7.84
CA GLU A 29 -2.24 2.59 8.59
C GLU A 29 -0.70 2.56 8.64
N ILE A 30 -0.06 1.53 8.11
CA ILE A 30 1.39 1.55 7.84
C ILE A 30 1.75 2.74 6.94
N GLY A 31 0.81 3.17 6.08
CA GLY A 31 0.94 4.40 5.31
C GLY A 31 1.38 4.21 3.87
N GLY A 32 1.14 3.03 3.32
CA GLY A 32 1.35 2.73 1.90
C GLY A 32 2.69 2.12 1.54
N VAL A 33 2.75 1.60 0.33
CA VAL A 33 3.93 1.01 -0.30
C VAL A 33 4.32 1.83 -1.52
N LEU A 34 5.58 2.22 -1.60
CA LEU A 34 6.17 2.75 -2.82
C LEU A 34 6.98 1.66 -3.51
N ILE A 35 6.58 1.29 -4.72
CA ILE A 35 7.26 0.30 -5.55
C ILE A 35 8.13 1.04 -6.56
N ARG A 36 9.44 0.91 -6.43
CA ARG A 36 10.41 1.54 -7.33
C ARG A 36 11.02 0.49 -8.25
N GLY A 37 11.04 0.77 -9.52
CA GLY A 37 11.64 -0.14 -10.51
C GLY A 37 11.42 0.31 -11.94
N GLU A 38 12.19 -0.26 -12.85
CA GLU A 38 12.12 0.01 -14.28
C GLU A 38 10.75 -0.39 -14.88
N LYS A 39 10.44 0.18 -16.03
CA LYS A 39 9.27 -0.24 -16.82
C LYS A 39 9.35 -1.73 -17.17
N GLY A 40 8.21 -2.41 -17.17
CA GLY A 40 8.14 -3.84 -17.49
C GLY A 40 8.50 -4.78 -16.35
N THR A 41 8.79 -4.27 -15.16
CA THR A 41 8.81 -5.08 -13.94
C THR A 41 7.40 -5.20 -13.39
N ALA A 42 6.95 -6.36 -13.02
CA ALA A 42 5.58 -6.76 -12.67
C ALA A 42 4.81 -5.89 -11.61
N LYS A 43 5.09 -4.57 -11.53
CA LYS A 43 4.52 -3.66 -10.52
C LYS A 43 3.00 -3.59 -10.59
N SER A 44 2.48 -3.20 -11.75
CA SER A 44 1.02 -3.08 -11.96
C SER A 44 0.31 -4.42 -11.83
N THR A 45 0.93 -5.50 -12.30
CA THR A 45 0.40 -6.85 -12.17
C THR A 45 0.23 -7.24 -10.70
N ALA A 46 1.23 -6.98 -9.86
CA ALA A 46 1.17 -7.26 -8.43
C ALA A 46 0.07 -6.45 -7.71
N VAL A 47 -0.10 -5.19 -8.07
CA VAL A 47 -1.15 -4.33 -7.50
C VAL A 47 -2.54 -4.85 -7.84
N ARG A 48 -2.80 -5.18 -9.11
CA ARG A 48 -4.09 -5.72 -9.56
C ARG A 48 -4.37 -7.10 -8.96
N ALA A 49 -3.34 -7.93 -8.83
CA ALA A 49 -3.45 -9.24 -8.20
C ALA A 49 -3.84 -9.10 -6.71
N LEU A 50 -3.21 -8.19 -5.97
CA LEU A 50 -3.59 -7.91 -4.59
C LEU A 50 -5.03 -7.41 -4.49
N ALA A 51 -5.44 -6.49 -5.35
CA ALA A 51 -6.81 -5.96 -5.35
C ALA A 51 -7.85 -7.07 -5.56
N ALA A 52 -7.57 -8.03 -6.44
CA ALA A 52 -8.43 -9.19 -6.66
C ALA A 52 -8.52 -10.08 -5.40
N VAL A 53 -7.42 -10.33 -4.70
CA VAL A 53 -7.41 -11.06 -3.42
C VAL A 53 -8.22 -10.31 -2.36
N LEU A 54 -8.08 -8.99 -2.26
CA LEU A 54 -8.82 -8.19 -1.29
C LEU A 54 -10.32 -8.13 -1.56
N ALA A 55 -10.75 -8.26 -2.81
CA ALA A 55 -12.17 -8.39 -3.17
C ALA A 55 -12.79 -9.69 -2.61
N ASP A 56 -11.99 -10.74 -2.40
CA ASP A 56 -12.42 -11.96 -1.72
C ASP A 56 -12.45 -11.80 -0.19
N VAL A 57 -11.65 -10.88 0.37
CA VAL A 57 -11.68 -10.56 1.82
C VAL A 57 -12.89 -9.70 2.15
N ASP A 58 -13.17 -8.70 1.33
CA ASP A 58 -14.26 -7.76 1.48
C ASP A 58 -14.90 -7.47 0.12
N PRO A 59 -16.17 -7.88 -0.10
CA PRO A 59 -16.87 -7.64 -1.38
C PRO A 59 -17.02 -6.16 -1.76
N ASP A 60 -16.94 -5.26 -0.78
CA ASP A 60 -16.98 -3.81 -1.01
C ASP A 60 -15.61 -3.20 -1.34
N SER A 61 -14.55 -3.99 -1.24
CA SER A 61 -13.20 -3.56 -1.64
C SER A 61 -13.16 -3.20 -3.13
N ARG A 62 -12.62 -2.02 -3.43
CA ARG A 62 -12.47 -1.51 -4.80
C ARG A 62 -11.01 -1.19 -5.08
N LEU A 63 -10.59 -1.43 -6.31
CA LEU A 63 -9.38 -0.86 -6.86
C LEU A 63 -9.71 0.49 -7.49
N VAL A 64 -9.19 1.54 -6.90
CA VAL A 64 -9.33 2.91 -7.42
C VAL A 64 -7.99 3.36 -7.96
N GLU A 65 -7.92 3.65 -9.24
CA GLU A 65 -6.74 4.23 -9.88
C GLU A 65 -6.86 5.74 -9.93
N LEU A 66 -5.79 6.43 -9.56
CA LEU A 66 -5.72 7.87 -9.71
C LEU A 66 -5.42 8.23 -11.16
N PRO A 67 -6.34 8.90 -11.89
CA PRO A 67 -6.06 9.31 -13.27
C PRO A 67 -5.04 10.42 -13.33
N ILE A 68 -4.24 10.44 -14.41
CA ILE A 68 -3.31 11.53 -14.72
C ILE A 68 -4.12 12.82 -14.84
N GLY A 69 -3.65 13.90 -14.19
CA GLY A 69 -4.34 15.19 -14.20
C GLY A 69 -5.56 15.29 -13.29
N ALA A 70 -5.74 14.37 -12.33
CA ALA A 70 -6.78 14.48 -11.33
C ALA A 70 -6.63 15.79 -10.52
N THR A 71 -7.74 16.50 -10.32
CA THR A 71 -7.79 17.70 -9.48
C THR A 71 -7.96 17.33 -8.02
N GLU A 72 -7.63 18.27 -7.12
CA GLU A 72 -7.83 18.07 -5.67
C GLU A 72 -9.28 17.72 -5.35
N ASP A 73 -10.25 18.43 -5.93
CA ASP A 73 -11.68 18.17 -5.72
C ASP A 73 -12.10 16.76 -6.13
N ARG A 74 -11.51 16.25 -7.20
CA ARG A 74 -11.78 14.89 -7.65
C ARG A 74 -11.19 13.84 -6.71
N VAL A 75 -10.05 14.12 -6.12
CA VAL A 75 -9.37 13.23 -5.16
C VAL A 75 -10.09 13.23 -3.83
N VAL A 76 -10.30 14.39 -3.26
CA VAL A 76 -10.81 14.59 -1.89
C VAL A 76 -12.33 14.58 -1.83
N GLY A 77 -12.98 15.03 -2.89
CA GLY A 77 -14.41 15.31 -2.95
C GLY A 77 -14.72 16.80 -2.90
N SER A 78 -15.95 17.15 -3.10
CA SER A 78 -16.41 18.53 -3.14
C SER A 78 -17.66 18.75 -2.30
N LEU A 79 -17.83 19.97 -1.80
CA LEU A 79 -19.06 20.41 -1.17
C LEU A 79 -19.94 21.11 -2.22
N ASP A 80 -21.18 20.66 -2.40
CA ASP A 80 -22.15 21.30 -3.25
C ASP A 80 -22.80 22.48 -2.53
N LEU A 81 -22.17 23.66 -2.68
CA LEU A 81 -22.63 24.89 -2.06
C LEU A 81 -24.06 25.29 -2.47
N GLN A 82 -24.52 24.92 -3.67
CA GLN A 82 -25.88 25.24 -4.12
C GLN A 82 -26.95 24.43 -3.36
N LYS A 83 -26.65 23.18 -3.04
CA LYS A 83 -27.52 22.37 -2.18
C LYS A 83 -27.49 22.85 -0.72
N VAL A 84 -26.33 23.24 -0.23
CA VAL A 84 -26.17 23.81 1.12
C VAL A 84 -27.04 25.07 1.28
N LEU A 85 -27.03 25.94 0.28
CA LEU A 85 -27.79 27.19 0.31
C LEU A 85 -29.29 26.98 0.10
N ARG A 86 -29.71 25.94 -0.62
CA ARG A 86 -31.11 25.72 -0.97
C ARG A 86 -31.85 24.85 0.04
N ASP A 87 -31.20 23.83 0.60
CA ASP A 87 -31.86 22.82 1.41
C ASP A 87 -31.32 22.77 2.87
N GLY A 88 -30.34 23.61 3.20
CA GLY A 88 -29.71 23.64 4.52
C GLY A 88 -28.92 22.35 4.87
N GLU A 89 -28.82 21.42 3.94
CA GLU A 89 -28.10 20.17 4.11
C GLU A 89 -26.71 20.24 3.47
N HIS A 90 -25.71 19.74 4.18
CA HIS A 90 -24.35 19.60 3.68
C HIS A 90 -24.28 18.52 2.62
N ALA A 91 -24.42 18.88 1.34
CA ALA A 91 -24.24 17.93 0.25
C ALA A 91 -22.75 17.75 -0.06
N PHE A 92 -22.18 16.67 0.42
CA PHE A 92 -20.83 16.22 0.08
C PHE A 92 -20.87 15.29 -1.13
N ALA A 93 -20.09 15.61 -2.17
CA ALA A 93 -19.85 14.73 -3.29
C ALA A 93 -18.55 13.94 -3.04
N PRO A 94 -18.62 12.60 -2.84
CA PRO A 94 -17.43 11.80 -2.55
C PRO A 94 -16.41 11.82 -3.69
N GLY A 95 -15.12 11.91 -3.33
CA GLY A 95 -14.00 11.82 -4.24
C GLY A 95 -13.42 10.40 -4.34
N LEU A 96 -12.23 10.31 -4.96
CA LEU A 96 -11.53 9.04 -5.15
C LEU A 96 -11.12 8.40 -3.82
N LEU A 97 -10.71 9.19 -2.81
CA LEU A 97 -10.33 8.67 -1.50
C LEU A 97 -11.50 8.01 -0.76
N ALA A 98 -12.69 8.60 -0.84
CA ALA A 98 -13.89 7.99 -0.28
C ALA A 98 -14.25 6.68 -0.98
N ARG A 99 -14.11 6.62 -2.30
CA ARG A 99 -14.38 5.40 -3.09
C ARG A 99 -13.35 4.30 -2.84
N ALA A 100 -12.12 4.65 -2.48
CA ALA A 100 -11.07 3.69 -2.15
C ALA A 100 -11.24 3.08 -0.75
N HIS A 101 -12.12 3.65 0.09
CA HIS A 101 -12.34 3.14 1.45
C HIS A 101 -12.64 1.65 1.45
N GLY A 102 -11.92 0.89 2.28
CA GLY A 102 -11.98 -0.57 2.34
C GLY A 102 -11.21 -1.30 1.24
N GLY A 103 -10.64 -0.60 0.27
CA GLY A 103 -9.95 -1.17 -0.88
C GLY A 103 -8.53 -0.66 -1.08
N VAL A 104 -8.17 -0.46 -2.33
CA VAL A 104 -6.83 -0.06 -2.77
C VAL A 104 -6.91 1.24 -3.56
N LEU A 105 -6.06 2.20 -3.21
CA LEU A 105 -5.76 3.36 -4.04
C LEU A 105 -4.42 3.14 -4.75
N TYR A 106 -4.47 3.04 -6.06
CA TYR A 106 -3.30 2.83 -6.91
C TYR A 106 -2.91 4.11 -7.64
N VAL A 107 -1.68 4.51 -7.45
CA VAL A 107 -1.10 5.71 -8.06
C VAL A 107 0.10 5.30 -8.89
N ASP A 108 -0.10 5.20 -10.20
CA ASP A 108 0.98 4.92 -11.14
C ASP A 108 1.81 6.18 -11.38
N GLU A 109 3.13 6.02 -11.41
CA GLU A 109 4.08 7.13 -11.63
C GLU A 109 3.85 8.32 -10.67
N VAL A 110 3.84 8.02 -9.37
CA VAL A 110 3.54 9.00 -8.30
C VAL A 110 4.47 10.21 -8.30
N ASN A 111 5.71 10.06 -8.81
CA ASN A 111 6.70 11.12 -8.96
C ASN A 111 6.30 12.20 -9.98
N LEU A 112 5.32 11.93 -10.85
CA LEU A 112 4.81 12.88 -11.84
C LEU A 112 3.62 13.71 -11.34
N LEU A 113 3.08 13.39 -10.17
CA LEU A 113 1.99 14.15 -9.56
C LEU A 113 2.49 15.39 -8.84
N HIS A 114 1.61 16.38 -8.69
CA HIS A 114 1.86 17.52 -7.82
C HIS A 114 2.06 17.06 -6.37
N ASP A 115 3.07 17.59 -5.71
CA ASP A 115 3.42 17.26 -4.32
C ASP A 115 2.24 17.39 -3.37
N HIS A 116 1.41 18.41 -3.55
CA HIS A 116 0.23 18.65 -2.72
C HIS A 116 -0.77 17.48 -2.77
N LEU A 117 -1.01 16.90 -3.94
CA LEU A 117 -1.89 15.74 -4.08
C LEU A 117 -1.29 14.49 -3.42
N VAL A 118 0.02 14.30 -3.56
CA VAL A 118 0.73 13.19 -2.91
C VAL A 118 0.65 13.33 -1.39
N ASP A 119 0.82 14.55 -0.86
CA ASP A 119 0.67 14.84 0.57
C ASP A 119 -0.71 14.49 1.10
N ILE A 120 -1.76 14.88 0.40
CA ILE A 120 -3.15 14.57 0.79
C ILE A 120 -3.38 13.07 0.86
N MET A 121 -2.93 12.33 -0.14
CA MET A 121 -3.08 10.88 -0.19
C MET A 121 -2.32 10.18 0.93
N LEU A 122 -1.09 10.62 1.20
CA LEU A 122 -0.26 10.06 2.27
C LEU A 122 -0.85 10.33 3.65
N ASP A 123 -1.39 11.53 3.88
CA ASP A 123 -2.09 11.88 5.12
C ASP A 123 -3.32 10.99 5.31
N ALA A 124 -4.16 10.87 4.30
CA ALA A 124 -5.35 10.03 4.37
C ALA A 124 -5.01 8.55 4.62
N ALA A 125 -3.97 8.01 3.95
CA ALA A 125 -3.52 6.64 4.14
C ALA A 125 -3.05 6.37 5.58
N ALA A 126 -2.33 7.32 6.19
CA ALA A 126 -1.82 7.18 7.55
C ALA A 126 -2.92 7.36 8.61
N MET A 127 -3.86 8.26 8.39
CA MET A 127 -4.91 8.61 9.35
C MET A 127 -6.18 7.75 9.20
N GLY A 128 -6.41 7.15 8.03
CA GLY A 128 -7.65 6.43 7.71
C GLY A 128 -8.88 7.33 7.56
N ARG A 129 -8.67 8.64 7.46
CA ARG A 129 -9.73 9.66 7.35
C ARG A 129 -9.28 10.81 6.47
N VAL A 130 -10.27 11.46 5.85
CA VAL A 130 -10.11 12.73 5.14
C VAL A 130 -10.91 13.79 5.84
N HIS A 131 -10.29 14.96 6.03
CA HIS A 131 -10.93 16.16 6.55
C HIS A 131 -10.87 17.25 5.48
N ILE A 132 -12.04 17.82 5.16
CA ILE A 132 -12.19 18.92 4.21
C ILE A 132 -12.75 20.11 4.94
N GLU A 133 -12.08 21.24 4.79
CA GLU A 133 -12.58 22.52 5.29
C GLU A 133 -12.63 23.52 4.13
N ARG A 134 -13.81 24.01 3.83
CA ARG A 134 -14.05 24.96 2.73
C ARG A 134 -15.15 25.93 3.08
N ASP A 135 -14.88 27.23 2.91
CA ASP A 135 -15.85 28.32 3.12
C ASP A 135 -16.56 28.26 4.48
N GLY A 136 -15.83 27.86 5.54
CA GLY A 136 -16.36 27.72 6.90
C GLY A 136 -17.18 26.46 7.15
N VAL A 137 -17.23 25.54 6.19
CA VAL A 137 -17.87 24.24 6.31
C VAL A 137 -16.82 23.15 6.43
N SER A 138 -16.91 22.32 7.47
CA SER A 138 -16.05 21.17 7.72
C SER A 138 -16.77 19.87 7.41
N HIS A 139 -16.12 18.95 6.71
CA HIS A 139 -16.60 17.60 6.48
C HIS A 139 -15.48 16.60 6.70
N SER A 140 -15.76 15.52 7.41
CA SER A 140 -14.84 14.41 7.60
C SER A 140 -15.51 13.10 7.22
N HIS A 141 -14.77 12.22 6.58
CA HIS A 141 -15.23 10.87 6.27
C HIS A 141 -14.11 9.85 6.41
N ASP A 142 -14.49 8.61 6.57
CA ASP A 142 -13.53 7.50 6.61
C ASP A 142 -12.93 7.28 5.21
N ALA A 143 -11.62 7.08 5.17
CA ALA A 143 -10.85 6.80 3.97
C ALA A 143 -9.71 5.85 4.33
N ARG A 144 -10.06 4.64 4.74
CA ARG A 144 -9.12 3.59 5.11
C ARG A 144 -8.88 2.71 3.89
N PHE A 145 -7.72 2.85 3.29
CA PHE A 145 -7.35 2.14 2.06
C PHE A 145 -5.88 1.76 2.07
N VAL A 146 -5.53 0.77 1.27
CA VAL A 146 -4.14 0.42 0.98
C VAL A 146 -3.64 1.36 -0.12
N LEU A 147 -2.70 2.25 0.21
CA LEU A 147 -2.06 3.12 -0.77
C LEU A 147 -0.89 2.39 -1.42
N ILE A 148 -0.89 2.31 -2.74
CA ILE A 148 0.21 1.74 -3.52
C ILE A 148 0.61 2.75 -4.59
N GLY A 149 1.83 3.25 -4.48
CA GLY A 149 2.46 4.10 -5.48
C GLY A 149 3.51 3.34 -6.26
N THR A 150 3.68 3.66 -7.54
CA THR A 150 4.78 3.16 -8.35
C THR A 150 5.61 4.32 -8.86
N MET A 151 6.89 4.09 -9.08
CA MET A 151 7.77 5.03 -9.78
C MET A 151 8.90 4.30 -10.49
N ASN A 152 9.38 4.93 -11.56
CA ASN A 152 10.62 4.56 -12.21
C ASN A 152 11.71 5.57 -11.82
N PRO A 153 12.77 5.16 -11.11
CA PRO A 153 13.83 6.07 -10.67
C PRO A 153 14.55 6.79 -11.84
N GLU A 154 14.53 6.21 -13.05
CA GLU A 154 15.13 6.82 -14.24
C GLU A 154 14.33 8.03 -14.76
N GLU A 155 13.03 8.09 -14.48
CA GLU A 155 12.15 9.18 -14.92
C GLU A 155 12.04 10.33 -13.91
N GLY A 156 12.77 10.26 -12.83
CA GLY A 156 12.81 11.25 -11.76
C GLY A 156 12.58 10.63 -10.38
N GLU A 157 13.02 11.34 -9.36
CA GLU A 157 12.86 10.92 -7.98
C GLU A 157 11.72 11.67 -7.30
N LEU A 158 11.09 11.02 -6.34
CA LEU A 158 10.16 11.65 -5.43
C LEU A 158 10.97 12.54 -4.46
N ARG A 159 10.44 13.72 -4.12
CA ARG A 159 11.10 14.60 -3.15
C ARG A 159 11.30 13.88 -1.81
N PRO A 160 12.42 14.09 -1.13
CA PRO A 160 12.74 13.38 0.12
C PRO A 160 11.65 13.48 1.19
N GLN A 161 10.98 14.64 1.28
CA GLN A 161 9.90 14.85 2.24
C GLN A 161 8.68 13.97 1.97
N LEU A 162 8.38 13.70 0.70
CA LEU A 162 7.29 12.80 0.30
C LEU A 162 7.70 11.33 0.41
N LEU A 163 8.95 11.04 0.03
CA LEU A 163 9.52 9.70 0.12
C LEU A 163 9.52 9.19 1.57
N ASP A 164 9.91 10.04 2.53
CA ASP A 164 9.88 9.72 3.96
C ASP A 164 8.48 9.40 4.49
N ARG A 165 7.45 9.93 3.87
CA ARG A 165 6.06 9.76 4.29
C ARG A 165 5.43 8.44 3.84
N PHE A 166 5.95 7.80 2.79
CA PHE A 166 5.56 6.43 2.47
C PHE A 166 5.97 5.48 3.59
N GLY A 167 5.05 4.60 4.00
CA GLY A 167 5.34 3.63 5.04
C GLY A 167 6.48 2.70 4.66
N LEU A 168 6.30 1.97 3.59
CA LEU A 168 7.24 0.98 3.07
C LEU A 168 7.71 1.34 1.66
N THR A 169 8.93 0.95 1.34
CA THR A 169 9.45 1.00 -0.03
C THR A 169 10.04 -0.34 -0.44
N VAL A 170 9.86 -0.69 -1.70
CA VAL A 170 10.43 -1.89 -2.29
C VAL A 170 11.03 -1.54 -3.64
N ASP A 171 12.30 -1.91 -3.82
CA ASP A 171 12.97 -1.85 -5.10
C ASP A 171 12.75 -3.16 -5.86
N VAL A 172 12.24 -3.05 -7.08
CA VAL A 172 11.90 -4.19 -7.93
C VAL A 172 12.81 -4.22 -9.13
N HIS A 173 13.51 -5.34 -9.29
CA HIS A 173 14.40 -5.58 -10.41
C HIS A 173 14.06 -6.91 -11.09
N ALA A 174 14.25 -6.98 -12.41
CA ALA A 174 14.21 -8.26 -13.10
C ALA A 174 15.32 -9.18 -12.57
N SER A 175 14.98 -10.41 -12.20
CA SER A 175 15.96 -11.36 -11.73
C SER A 175 17.03 -11.62 -12.80
N ARG A 176 18.29 -11.75 -12.40
CA ARG A 176 19.38 -12.18 -13.26
C ARG A 176 19.52 -13.71 -13.30
N GLU A 177 18.85 -14.39 -12.39
CA GLU A 177 18.86 -15.85 -12.33
C GLU A 177 18.03 -16.44 -13.47
N VAL A 178 18.66 -17.28 -14.29
CA VAL A 178 18.04 -17.85 -15.50
C VAL A 178 16.83 -18.71 -15.18
N SER A 179 16.89 -19.50 -14.12
CA SER A 179 15.78 -20.34 -13.67
C SER A 179 14.53 -19.52 -13.30
N VAL A 180 14.71 -18.43 -12.56
CA VAL A 180 13.64 -17.51 -12.18
C VAL A 180 13.05 -16.84 -13.42
N ARG A 181 13.90 -16.34 -14.33
CA ARG A 181 13.43 -15.72 -15.57
C ARG A 181 12.64 -16.68 -16.45
N SER A 182 13.12 -17.92 -16.57
CA SER A 182 12.43 -18.95 -17.34
C SER A 182 11.06 -19.25 -16.75
N GLU A 183 10.95 -19.31 -15.43
CA GLU A 183 9.67 -19.54 -14.78
C GLU A 183 8.70 -18.35 -14.96
N VAL A 184 9.18 -17.12 -14.85
CA VAL A 184 8.37 -15.91 -15.15
C VAL A 184 7.82 -15.97 -16.56
N ILE A 185 8.65 -16.32 -17.56
CA ILE A 185 8.22 -16.43 -18.96
C ILE A 185 7.17 -17.55 -19.10
N ARG A 186 7.41 -18.70 -18.52
CA ARG A 186 6.49 -19.86 -18.59
C ARG A 186 5.12 -19.51 -18.02
N GLN A 187 5.07 -18.91 -16.84
CA GLN A 187 3.84 -18.50 -16.19
C GLN A 187 3.09 -17.45 -17.00
N ARG A 188 3.81 -16.47 -17.54
CA ARG A 188 3.20 -15.41 -18.35
C ARG A 188 2.58 -15.95 -19.64
N LEU A 189 3.29 -16.80 -20.37
CA LEU A 189 2.77 -17.44 -21.57
C LEU A 189 1.56 -18.34 -21.29
N ALA A 190 1.57 -19.07 -20.18
CA ALA A 190 0.43 -19.88 -19.76
C ALA A 190 -0.81 -19.01 -19.46
N TYR A 191 -0.63 -17.90 -18.78
CA TYR A 191 -1.72 -16.93 -18.53
C TYR A 191 -2.25 -16.33 -19.84
N GLU A 192 -1.38 -15.91 -20.75
CA GLU A 192 -1.80 -15.32 -22.04
C GLU A 192 -2.53 -16.33 -22.92
N ALA A 193 -2.18 -17.60 -22.88
CA ALA A 193 -2.83 -18.66 -23.65
C ALA A 193 -4.27 -18.92 -23.19
N ASP A 194 -4.53 -18.94 -21.89
CA ASP A 194 -5.88 -19.13 -21.32
C ASP A 194 -5.95 -18.50 -19.91
N PRO A 195 -6.27 -17.20 -19.84
CA PRO A 195 -6.33 -16.49 -18.56
C PRO A 195 -7.33 -17.09 -17.56
N VAL A 196 -8.47 -17.58 -18.06
CA VAL A 196 -9.52 -18.15 -17.20
C VAL A 196 -9.07 -19.43 -16.55
N ARG A 197 -8.51 -20.34 -17.34
CA ARG A 197 -7.98 -21.61 -16.85
C ARG A 197 -6.79 -21.39 -15.91
N PHE A 198 -5.90 -20.48 -16.24
CA PHE A 198 -4.76 -20.12 -15.42
C PHE A 198 -5.19 -19.56 -14.05
N ALA A 199 -6.13 -18.63 -14.03
CA ALA A 199 -6.69 -18.09 -12.80
C ALA A 199 -7.41 -19.17 -11.97
N ALA A 200 -8.18 -20.06 -12.62
CA ALA A 200 -8.85 -21.16 -11.93
C ALA A 200 -7.85 -22.13 -11.25
N HIS A 201 -6.70 -22.37 -11.88
CA HIS A 201 -5.65 -23.23 -11.32
C HIS A 201 -5.04 -22.66 -10.02
N HIS A 202 -4.98 -21.36 -9.88
CA HIS A 202 -4.43 -20.67 -8.71
C HIS A 202 -5.51 -20.16 -7.71
N ALA A 203 -6.78 -20.40 -8.01
CA ALA A 203 -7.88 -19.82 -7.24
C ALA A 203 -7.92 -20.28 -5.78
N GLU A 204 -7.55 -21.53 -5.50
CA GLU A 204 -7.51 -22.06 -4.14
C GLU A 204 -6.42 -21.35 -3.31
N GLN A 205 -5.22 -21.20 -3.86
CA GLN A 205 -4.10 -20.52 -3.19
C GLN A 205 -4.41 -19.05 -2.94
N ASP A 206 -5.06 -18.37 -3.87
CA ASP A 206 -5.46 -16.97 -3.70
C ASP A 206 -6.59 -16.82 -2.65
N ARG A 207 -7.52 -17.78 -2.58
CA ARG A 207 -8.52 -17.82 -1.49
C ARG A 207 -7.88 -18.06 -0.12
N ASP A 208 -6.92 -18.97 -0.02
CA ASP A 208 -6.18 -19.22 1.22
C ASP A 208 -5.43 -17.96 1.66
N LEU A 209 -4.85 -17.24 0.73
CA LEU A 209 -4.22 -15.94 0.98
C LEU A 209 -5.23 -14.91 1.51
N ALA A 210 -6.41 -14.81 0.89
CA ALA A 210 -7.48 -13.92 1.34
C ALA A 210 -7.94 -14.26 2.77
N VAL A 211 -8.15 -15.54 3.07
CA VAL A 211 -8.51 -16.01 4.42
C VAL A 211 -7.43 -15.64 5.43
N ARG A 212 -6.17 -15.83 5.09
CA ARG A 212 -5.04 -15.48 5.95
C ARG A 212 -4.92 -13.98 6.19
N ILE A 213 -5.16 -13.15 5.18
CA ILE A 213 -5.19 -11.68 5.33
C ILE A 213 -6.33 -11.28 6.26
N ALA A 214 -7.53 -11.83 6.08
CA ALA A 214 -8.68 -11.55 6.95
C ALA A 214 -8.41 -11.92 8.41
N ALA A 215 -7.81 -13.09 8.65
CA ALA A 215 -7.43 -13.54 9.99
C ALA A 215 -6.38 -12.62 10.64
N ALA A 216 -5.37 -12.19 9.88
CA ALA A 216 -4.35 -11.26 10.35
C ALA A 216 -4.94 -9.87 10.67
N ARG A 217 -5.85 -9.36 9.84
CA ARG A 217 -6.58 -8.11 10.11
C ARG A 217 -7.36 -8.16 11.43
N ALA A 218 -8.04 -9.25 11.68
CA ALA A 218 -8.80 -9.44 12.92
C ALA A 218 -7.91 -9.52 14.17
N ARG A 219 -6.70 -10.06 14.00
CA ARG A 219 -5.77 -10.31 15.11
C ARG A 219 -4.85 -9.13 15.42
N VAL A 220 -4.54 -8.28 14.46
CA VAL A 220 -3.45 -7.28 14.57
C VAL A 220 -3.62 -6.35 15.78
N SER A 221 -4.84 -6.03 16.16
CA SER A 221 -5.12 -5.20 17.35
C SER A 221 -4.86 -5.91 18.69
N GLU A 222 -4.79 -7.24 18.69
CA GLU A 222 -4.55 -8.06 19.87
C GLU A 222 -3.07 -8.43 20.05
N VAL A 223 -2.25 -8.20 19.00
CA VAL A 223 -0.81 -8.45 19.07
C VAL A 223 -0.15 -7.45 20.02
N THR A 224 0.65 -7.97 20.95
CA THR A 224 1.36 -7.15 21.93
C THR A 224 2.78 -6.80 21.47
N LEU A 225 3.22 -5.60 21.81
CA LEU A 225 4.59 -5.11 21.62
C LEU A 225 5.20 -4.90 23.02
N GLY A 226 6.10 -5.79 23.41
CA GLY A 226 6.77 -5.72 24.70
C GLY A 226 7.81 -4.59 24.79
N ASP A 227 8.19 -4.22 26.00
CA ASP A 227 9.13 -3.12 26.24
C ASP A 227 10.52 -3.38 25.62
N ALA A 228 10.97 -4.63 25.62
CA ALA A 228 12.26 -5.01 25.01
C ALA A 228 12.26 -4.75 23.50
N GLU A 229 11.20 -5.15 22.83
CA GLU A 229 11.00 -4.95 21.39
C GLU A 229 10.78 -3.48 21.07
N LEU A 230 10.05 -2.75 21.90
CA LEU A 230 9.85 -1.31 21.76
C LEU A 230 11.18 -0.56 21.84
N ASN A 231 12.03 -0.89 22.83
CA ASN A 231 13.36 -0.33 22.96
C ASN A 231 14.27 -0.68 21.77
N ARG A 232 14.13 -1.88 21.22
CA ARG A 232 14.88 -2.30 20.02
C ARG A 232 14.49 -1.48 18.80
N ILE A 233 13.20 -1.23 18.59
CA ILE A 233 12.69 -0.35 17.53
C ILE A 233 13.27 1.05 17.68
N ALA A 234 13.19 1.64 18.87
CA ALA A 234 13.70 2.97 19.15
C ALA A 234 15.23 3.05 18.91
N ALA A 235 15.99 2.05 19.34
CA ALA A 235 17.42 1.96 19.12
C ALA A 235 17.80 1.88 17.63
N LEU A 236 17.05 1.10 16.85
CA LEU A 236 17.25 1.02 15.40
C LEU A 236 17.01 2.35 14.72
N CYS A 237 15.92 3.04 15.03
CA CYS A 237 15.60 4.33 14.44
C CYS A 237 16.65 5.40 14.83
N ALA A 238 17.10 5.41 16.06
CA ALA A 238 18.18 6.29 16.52
C ALA A 238 19.51 6.01 15.78
N ALA A 239 19.85 4.74 15.58
CA ALA A 239 21.07 4.34 14.87
C ALA A 239 21.05 4.68 13.36
N PHE A 240 19.86 4.73 12.76
CA PHE A 240 19.69 5.11 11.35
C PHE A 240 19.62 6.63 11.13
N ASP A 241 19.72 7.42 12.20
CA ASP A 241 19.66 8.90 12.14
C ASP A 241 18.43 9.40 11.35
N VAL A 242 17.27 8.86 11.70
CA VAL A 242 15.98 9.24 11.08
C VAL A 242 15.38 10.42 11.80
N ASP A 243 14.88 11.39 11.04
CA ASP A 243 14.22 12.56 11.60
C ASP A 243 12.80 12.22 12.10
N GLY A 244 12.53 12.58 13.36
CA GLY A 244 11.21 12.50 13.96
C GLY A 244 10.70 11.08 14.24
N MET A 245 9.52 11.00 14.79
CA MET A 245 8.91 9.76 15.29
C MET A 245 8.18 8.93 14.24
N ARG A 246 8.12 9.40 12.98
CA ARG A 246 7.35 8.69 11.92
C ARG A 246 7.93 7.32 11.65
N ALA A 247 9.24 7.20 11.52
CA ALA A 247 9.92 5.94 11.27
C ALA A 247 9.65 4.93 12.40
N ASP A 248 9.72 5.38 13.65
CA ASP A 248 9.45 4.55 14.83
C ASP A 248 8.03 3.97 14.78
N LEU A 249 7.04 4.80 14.49
CA LEU A 249 5.64 4.37 14.40
C LEU A 249 5.40 3.42 13.23
N VAL A 250 5.97 3.70 12.06
CA VAL A 250 5.86 2.81 10.90
C VAL A 250 6.52 1.47 11.19
N LEU A 251 7.70 1.46 11.80
CA LEU A 251 8.41 0.24 12.17
C LEU A 251 7.58 -0.59 13.15
N ALA A 252 7.01 0.03 14.18
CA ALA A 252 6.14 -0.62 15.14
C ALA A 252 4.89 -1.20 14.49
N ARG A 253 4.19 -0.43 13.67
CA ARG A 253 2.98 -0.88 12.95
C ARG A 253 3.28 -2.04 12.00
N THR A 254 4.40 -1.98 11.30
CA THR A 254 4.82 -3.04 10.38
C THR A 254 5.21 -4.32 11.12
N ALA A 255 5.93 -4.20 12.24
CA ALA A 255 6.27 -5.35 13.08
C ALA A 255 5.01 -6.02 13.68
N LEU A 256 4.05 -5.24 14.14
CA LEU A 256 2.75 -5.75 14.61
C LEU A 256 1.99 -6.47 13.50
N ALA A 257 1.95 -5.90 12.30
CA ALA A 257 1.31 -6.52 11.14
C ALA A 257 2.01 -7.83 10.73
N HIS A 258 3.33 -7.88 10.77
CA HIS A 258 4.09 -9.10 10.47
C HIS A 258 3.86 -10.19 11.51
N ALA A 259 3.84 -9.86 12.81
CA ALA A 259 3.51 -10.80 13.87
C ALA A 259 2.09 -11.38 13.69
N ALA A 260 1.10 -10.53 13.40
CA ALA A 260 -0.26 -10.96 13.08
C ALA A 260 -0.29 -11.89 11.85
N TRP A 261 0.45 -11.54 10.81
CA TRP A 261 0.55 -12.31 9.58
C TRP A 261 1.11 -13.72 9.78
N ARG A 262 2.13 -13.89 10.60
CA ARG A 262 2.67 -15.21 10.95
C ARG A 262 1.88 -15.94 12.04
N GLY A 263 0.82 -15.35 12.55
CA GLY A 263 -0.06 -15.96 13.55
C GLY A 263 0.42 -15.87 15.00
N ALA A 264 1.36 -14.97 15.29
CA ALA A 264 1.87 -14.75 16.64
C ALA A 264 1.00 -13.76 17.44
N ASN A 265 1.07 -13.86 18.76
CA ASN A 265 0.39 -12.98 19.70
C ASN A 265 1.28 -11.83 20.19
N THR A 266 2.58 -11.93 19.98
CA THR A 266 3.58 -10.94 20.40
C THR A 266 4.59 -10.71 19.30
N VAL A 267 5.09 -9.47 19.20
CA VAL A 267 6.19 -9.11 18.32
C VAL A 267 7.48 -9.77 18.81
N ALA A 268 8.23 -10.36 17.88
CA ALA A 268 9.55 -10.92 18.10
C ALA A 268 10.61 -10.19 17.27
N GLU A 269 11.87 -10.53 17.49
CA GLU A 269 13.00 -9.94 16.76
C GLU A 269 12.88 -10.07 15.25
N GLU A 270 12.38 -11.21 14.76
CA GLU A 270 12.17 -11.43 13.32
C GLU A 270 11.18 -10.44 12.71
N ASP A 271 10.14 -10.05 13.45
CA ASP A 271 9.14 -9.07 13.00
C ASP A 271 9.77 -7.68 12.84
N ILE A 272 10.63 -7.30 13.78
CA ILE A 272 11.36 -6.03 13.75
C ILE A 272 12.37 -6.02 12.60
N ARG A 273 13.09 -7.11 12.37
CA ARG A 273 14.04 -7.24 11.26
C ARG A 273 13.34 -7.07 9.92
N VAL A 274 12.24 -7.77 9.70
CA VAL A 274 11.45 -7.64 8.46
C VAL A 274 10.91 -6.22 8.30
N ALA A 275 10.37 -5.64 9.36
CA ALA A 275 9.86 -4.27 9.34
C ALA A 275 10.97 -3.26 9.01
N ALA A 276 12.17 -3.40 9.58
CA ALA A 276 13.29 -2.54 9.31
C ALA A 276 13.76 -2.60 7.85
N GLU A 277 13.80 -3.77 7.25
CA GLU A 277 14.16 -3.96 5.85
C GLU A 277 13.21 -3.25 4.88
N LEU A 278 11.94 -3.09 5.24
CA LEU A 278 10.91 -2.45 4.41
C LEU A 278 10.72 -0.97 4.71
N ALA A 279 10.92 -0.55 5.96
CA ALA A 279 10.58 0.80 6.41
C ALA A 279 11.75 1.77 6.50
N LEU A 280 12.99 1.30 6.67
CA LEU A 280 14.14 2.16 6.93
C LEU A 280 14.97 2.56 5.70
N PRO A 281 15.12 1.78 4.62
CA PRO A 281 16.08 2.09 3.57
C PRO A 281 15.90 3.46 2.90
N HIS A 282 14.66 3.90 2.70
CA HIS A 282 14.33 5.18 2.07
C HIS A 282 14.40 6.38 3.04
N ARG A 283 14.53 6.13 4.35
CA ARG A 283 14.62 7.14 5.41
C ARG A 283 16.05 7.41 5.86
N ARG A 284 16.99 6.61 5.38
CA ARG A 284 18.41 6.79 5.73
C ARG A 284 18.91 8.11 5.16
N ARG A 285 19.44 9.00 6.01
CA ARG A 285 20.13 10.21 5.54
C ARG A 285 21.28 9.80 4.62
N ARG A 286 21.25 10.27 3.39
CA ARG A 286 22.45 10.31 2.57
C ARG A 286 23.32 11.41 3.17
N HIS A 287 24.32 11.05 3.95
CA HIS A 287 25.38 11.98 4.31
C HIS A 287 25.97 12.46 2.98
N GLY A 288 25.71 13.74 2.65
CA GLY A 288 26.26 14.36 1.46
C GLY A 288 27.78 14.22 1.47
N ARG A 289 28.33 13.70 0.40
CA ARG A 289 29.73 13.88 0.05
C ARG A 289 29.92 15.31 -0.45
#